data_8735d0b681f8549d6bef453e097ea951
#
_entry.id   8735d0b681f8549d6bef453e097ea951
#
_cell.length_a   1.000
_cell.length_b   1.000
_cell.length_c   1.000
_cell.angle_alpha   90.00
_cell.angle_beta   90.00
_cell.angle_gamma   90.00
#
_symmetry.space_group_name_H-M   'P 1'
#
loop_
_entity.id
_entity.type
_entity.pdbx_description
1 polymer ?
#
loop_
_entity_poly.entity_id
_entity_poly.type
_entity_poly.pdbx_seq_one_letter_code
_entity_poly.pdbx_strand_id
1 'polypeptide(L)'
;MKEGIGDLYSNYELCNYIGKGGFGRVYKVRHKLSNQYRAMKIIQCKSSSEQHTLAINKEINILKNLDHPNIIKVYEFYSSEKYVYIINELCTGGELFDKIVDVKHFSESVACNIMRQLLSAIAYCHEKGVIHRDLKPENILIESSEEKNKDFFNIKVIDFGTCEILKKKKLTEQIGTSFYIAPEVLKNGYNEKCDLWSCGVILYILLCGSPPFYGKNEKEIFKKILDGNFTFRHKIWNKISTEAKNLVLKLLQVNPTKRISAQEALEDVWFQKNLSINNPLENSHNSNNYKLFIKNITEFCAEQKLQQATLAFLVHNFAPKEELDELKKIFFAFDKNGDGKLSKEEFVKGLTNNNTNLNTILKSDSSIEGLLKNIDSDNNGYIGFEEFLIASINKEKILTEKNLKLAFNVFDRDKSGGISQNELKYILGEHNVNAKEHLWQKMIEQIDLNQDGQISYEEFHKMMMDVINNKNKRFSMQLKKLLLMDANTEMDRSILGTNKQNATVFESRPKKNILESNNDLLNFDKNDKKKEEEKKNIENNENIAIYKDIK
;
A
#
# COMPACT_ATOMS: atom_id res chain seq x y z
N MET A 1 2.09 -8.30 10.68
CA MET A 1 1.88 -7.46 11.90
C MET A 1 2.19 -8.29 13.13
N LYS A 2 2.99 -7.76 14.05
CA LYS A 2 3.39 -8.46 15.30
C LYS A 2 3.00 -7.62 16.52
N GLU A 3 2.74 -8.27 17.65
CA GLU A 3 2.73 -7.58 18.93
C GLU A 3 4.16 -7.13 19.23
N GLY A 4 4.35 -5.84 19.53
CA GLY A 4 5.67 -5.29 19.80
C GLY A 4 6.27 -5.89 21.07
N ILE A 5 7.58 -6.16 21.02
CA ILE A 5 8.32 -6.78 22.10
C ILE A 5 8.88 -5.69 23.01
N GLY A 6 8.68 -5.85 24.32
CA GLY A 6 9.21 -4.93 25.30
C GLY A 6 8.46 -3.60 25.39
N ASP A 7 9.10 -2.60 25.99
CA ASP A 7 8.55 -1.26 26.09
C ASP A 7 8.54 -0.56 24.73
N LEU A 8 7.42 0.03 24.36
CA LEU A 8 7.26 0.85 23.14
C LEU A 8 8.41 1.84 22.96
N TYR A 9 8.80 2.51 24.04
CA TYR A 9 9.81 3.55 24.01
C TYR A 9 11.25 3.03 23.94
N SER A 10 11.47 1.74 24.15
CA SER A 10 12.76 1.12 23.83
C SER A 10 12.98 1.03 22.33
N ASN A 11 11.91 0.85 21.55
CA ASN A 11 11.95 0.66 20.11
C ASN A 11 11.69 1.95 19.32
N TYR A 12 10.90 2.88 19.90
CA TYR A 12 10.46 4.09 19.19
C TYR A 12 10.82 5.36 19.96
N GLU A 13 11.14 6.39 19.21
CA GLU A 13 11.29 7.76 19.68
C GLU A 13 10.10 8.58 19.19
N LEU A 14 9.40 9.23 20.12
CA LEU A 14 8.27 10.11 19.81
C LEU A 14 8.81 11.40 19.17
N CYS A 15 8.26 11.77 18.01
CA CYS A 15 8.60 12.99 17.30
C CYS A 15 7.45 14.02 17.44
N ASN A 16 6.68 14.21 16.37
CA ASN A 16 5.69 15.28 16.29
C ASN A 16 4.27 14.70 16.28
N TYR A 17 3.33 15.45 16.82
CA TYR A 17 1.90 15.23 16.61
C TYR A 17 1.56 15.45 15.13
N ILE A 18 0.80 14.52 14.53
CA ILE A 18 0.39 14.61 13.14
C ILE A 18 -1.09 14.98 13.04
N GLY A 19 -1.94 14.37 13.86
CA GLY A 19 -3.38 14.59 13.76
C GLY A 19 -4.20 13.74 14.71
N LYS A 20 -5.53 13.94 14.67
CA LYS A 20 -6.52 13.19 15.44
C LYS A 20 -7.35 12.35 14.46
N GLY A 21 -7.22 11.02 14.52
CA GLY A 21 -8.12 10.11 13.82
C GLY A 21 -9.41 9.85 14.60
N GLY A 22 -10.38 9.18 13.98
CA GLY A 22 -11.70 8.90 14.58
C GLY A 22 -11.65 8.21 15.93
N PHE A 23 -10.62 7.39 16.19
CA PHE A 23 -10.48 6.59 17.42
C PHE A 23 -9.28 6.97 18.28
N GLY A 24 -8.47 7.98 17.91
CA GLY A 24 -7.27 8.30 18.69
C GLY A 24 -6.41 9.42 18.12
N ARG A 25 -5.26 9.63 18.75
CA ARG A 25 -4.25 10.61 18.34
C ARG A 25 -3.16 9.92 17.51
N VAL A 26 -2.62 10.63 16.52
CA VAL A 26 -1.57 10.09 15.64
C VAL A 26 -0.31 10.94 15.78
N TYR A 27 0.82 10.26 16.00
CA TYR A 27 2.12 10.88 16.15
C TYR A 27 3.09 10.32 15.11
N LYS A 28 4.00 11.17 14.64
CA LYS A 28 5.21 10.73 13.94
C LYS A 28 6.17 10.16 14.97
N VAL A 29 6.70 8.97 14.69
CA VAL A 29 7.70 8.30 15.52
C VAL A 29 8.88 7.86 14.67
N ARG A 30 10.06 7.77 15.28
CA ARG A 30 11.25 7.22 14.65
C ARG A 30 11.54 5.85 15.24
N HIS A 31 11.60 4.85 14.41
CA HIS A 31 12.03 3.51 14.80
C HIS A 31 13.54 3.51 15.04
N LYS A 32 13.97 3.29 16.28
CA LYS A 32 15.38 3.46 16.70
C LYS A 32 16.34 2.54 15.96
N LEU A 33 15.90 1.32 15.63
CA LEU A 33 16.73 0.32 14.96
C LEU A 33 17.01 0.68 13.49
N SER A 34 15.96 1.01 12.72
CA SER A 34 16.07 1.29 11.28
C SER A 34 16.20 2.77 10.95
N ASN A 35 16.05 3.67 11.91
CA ASN A 35 15.95 5.13 11.74
C ASN A 35 14.81 5.58 10.84
N GLN A 36 13.91 4.69 10.46
CA GLN A 36 12.74 5.04 9.64
C GLN A 36 11.66 5.73 10.45
N TYR A 37 10.97 6.68 9.81
CA TYR A 37 9.82 7.33 10.40
C TYR A 37 8.55 6.52 10.14
N ARG A 38 7.67 6.45 11.16
CA ARG A 38 6.39 5.75 11.13
C ARG A 38 5.30 6.62 11.74
N ALA A 39 4.05 6.22 11.54
CA ALA A 39 2.90 6.82 12.21
C ALA A 39 2.47 5.92 13.37
N MET A 40 2.29 6.49 14.57
CA MET A 40 1.79 5.81 15.76
C MET A 40 0.41 6.32 16.10
N LYS A 41 -0.61 5.48 15.94
CA LYS A 41 -2.00 5.75 16.38
C LYS A 41 -2.14 5.30 17.83
N ILE A 42 -2.49 6.20 18.73
CA ILE A 42 -2.72 5.93 20.16
C ILE A 42 -4.22 5.90 20.41
N ILE A 43 -4.72 4.77 20.86
CA ILE A 43 -6.14 4.56 21.17
C ILE A 43 -6.26 4.36 22.68
N GLN A 44 -7.11 5.16 23.34
CA GLN A 44 -7.34 5.03 24.77
C GLN A 44 -8.33 3.89 25.04
N CYS A 45 -7.92 2.92 25.85
CA CYS A 45 -8.80 1.88 26.35
C CYS A 45 -9.69 2.46 27.44
N LYS A 46 -11.00 2.56 27.21
CA LYS A 46 -11.94 2.90 28.28
C LYS A 46 -12.12 1.67 29.15
N SER A 47 -11.62 1.72 30.36
CA SER A 47 -11.60 0.65 31.35
C SER A 47 -12.97 0.05 31.72
N SER A 48 -14.07 0.62 31.25
CA SER A 48 -15.44 0.19 31.55
C SER A 48 -16.20 -0.44 30.38
N SER A 49 -15.60 -0.59 29.19
CA SER A 49 -16.31 -1.11 28.01
C SER A 49 -15.52 -2.24 27.34
N GLU A 50 -15.88 -3.48 27.66
CA GLU A 50 -15.42 -4.69 26.93
C GLU A 50 -15.66 -4.55 25.42
N GLN A 51 -16.75 -3.91 25.02
CA GLN A 51 -17.09 -3.70 23.62
C GLN A 51 -16.06 -2.83 22.88
N HIS A 52 -15.48 -1.82 23.52
CA HIS A 52 -14.45 -0.97 22.94
C HIS A 52 -13.13 -1.74 22.72
N THR A 53 -12.73 -2.55 23.69
CA THR A 53 -11.55 -3.42 23.57
C THR A 53 -11.74 -4.48 22.47
N LEU A 54 -12.94 -5.05 22.36
CA LEU A 54 -13.27 -6.00 21.29
C LEU A 54 -13.21 -5.34 19.90
N ALA A 55 -13.67 -4.08 19.77
CA ALA A 55 -13.58 -3.33 18.51
C ALA A 55 -12.13 -3.08 18.07
N ILE A 56 -11.26 -2.67 19.01
CA ILE A 56 -9.83 -2.46 18.73
C ILE A 56 -9.14 -3.76 18.32
N ASN A 57 -9.39 -4.85 19.05
CA ASN A 57 -8.82 -6.17 18.73
C ASN A 57 -9.30 -6.67 17.36
N LYS A 58 -10.55 -6.35 16.99
CA LYS A 58 -11.10 -6.67 15.67
C LYS A 58 -10.40 -5.88 14.57
N GLU A 59 -10.21 -4.55 14.73
CA GLU A 59 -9.45 -3.71 13.79
C GLU A 59 -8.05 -4.29 13.57
N ILE A 60 -7.34 -4.60 14.67
CA ILE A 60 -6.01 -5.21 14.63
C ILE A 60 -6.02 -6.55 13.87
N ASN A 61 -7.00 -7.42 14.16
CA ASN A 61 -7.08 -8.73 13.52
C ASN A 61 -7.41 -8.65 12.02
N ILE A 62 -8.23 -7.70 11.61
CA ILE A 62 -8.50 -7.43 10.19
C ILE A 62 -7.20 -6.95 9.51
N LEU A 63 -6.56 -5.93 10.05
CA LEU A 63 -5.35 -5.33 9.47
C LEU A 63 -4.16 -6.29 9.40
N LYS A 64 -4.09 -7.28 10.31
CA LYS A 64 -3.06 -8.34 10.28
C LYS A 64 -3.09 -9.18 8.99
N ASN A 65 -4.27 -9.33 8.41
CA ASN A 65 -4.52 -10.24 7.28
C ASN A 65 -4.67 -9.49 5.94
N LEU A 66 -4.51 -8.16 5.95
CA LEU A 66 -4.59 -7.35 4.74
C LEU A 66 -3.18 -6.98 4.28
N ASP A 67 -2.85 -7.38 3.05
CA ASP A 67 -1.61 -7.01 2.35
C ASP A 67 -1.95 -6.53 0.94
N HIS A 68 -1.98 -5.20 0.78
CA HIS A 68 -2.35 -4.57 -0.48
C HIS A 68 -1.62 -3.23 -0.63
N PRO A 69 -1.12 -2.87 -1.83
CA PRO A 69 -0.35 -1.63 -2.03
C PRO A 69 -1.10 -0.35 -1.67
N ASN A 70 -2.44 -0.35 -1.70
CA ASN A 70 -3.28 0.82 -1.40
C ASN A 70 -4.05 0.72 -0.08
N ILE A 71 -3.69 -0.21 0.79
CA ILE A 71 -4.16 -0.30 2.17
C ILE A 71 -3.00 0.07 3.09
N ILE A 72 -3.29 0.78 4.20
CA ILE A 72 -2.27 1.18 5.17
C ILE A 72 -1.54 -0.03 5.72
N LYS A 73 -0.21 -0.05 5.63
CA LYS A 73 0.60 -1.12 6.23
C LYS A 73 0.71 -0.91 7.72
N VAL A 74 0.39 -1.94 8.48
CA VAL A 74 0.59 -1.96 9.92
C VAL A 74 1.79 -2.85 10.23
N TYR A 75 2.78 -2.28 10.93
CA TYR A 75 4.01 -2.99 11.29
C TYR A 75 3.85 -3.77 12.58
N GLU A 76 3.43 -3.10 13.64
CA GLU A 76 3.38 -3.64 15.01
C GLU A 76 2.26 -2.96 15.79
N PHE A 77 1.89 -3.58 16.89
CA PHE A 77 1.04 -2.96 17.91
C PHE A 77 1.58 -3.26 19.29
N TYR A 78 1.33 -2.37 20.21
CA TYR A 78 1.65 -2.51 21.64
C TYR A 78 0.39 -2.31 22.45
N SER A 79 0.23 -3.07 23.50
CA SER A 79 -0.93 -2.99 24.40
C SER A 79 -0.47 -2.70 25.82
N SER A 80 -1.16 -1.76 26.47
CA SER A 80 -1.04 -1.50 27.90
C SER A 80 -2.44 -1.47 28.52
N GLU A 81 -2.55 -1.38 29.84
CA GLU A 81 -3.85 -1.31 30.52
C GLU A 81 -4.72 -0.13 30.07
N LYS A 82 -4.10 0.99 29.70
CA LYS A 82 -4.80 2.24 29.36
C LYS A 82 -4.82 2.54 27.86
N TYR A 83 -3.87 2.04 27.08
CA TYR A 83 -3.68 2.42 25.70
C TYR A 83 -3.30 1.25 24.81
N VAL A 84 -3.77 1.30 23.56
CA VAL A 84 -3.24 0.49 22.46
C VAL A 84 -2.53 1.42 21.48
N TYR A 85 -1.34 1.04 21.07
CA TYR A 85 -0.50 1.77 20.13
C TYR A 85 -0.38 0.95 18.85
N ILE A 86 -0.80 1.50 17.72
CA ILE A 86 -0.71 0.85 16.41
C ILE A 86 0.34 1.60 15.59
N ILE A 87 1.36 0.89 15.15
CA ILE A 87 2.46 1.44 14.36
C ILE A 87 2.21 1.18 12.88
N ASN A 88 1.98 2.23 12.14
CA ASN A 88 1.65 2.20 10.71
C ASN A 88 2.78 2.79 9.86
N GLU A 89 2.74 2.55 8.56
CA GLU A 89 3.49 3.35 7.60
C GLU A 89 3.12 4.83 7.70
N LEU A 90 4.09 5.70 7.43
CA LEU A 90 3.90 7.15 7.48
C LEU A 90 3.56 7.68 6.09
N CYS A 91 2.34 8.18 5.92
CA CYS A 91 1.94 8.95 4.74
C CYS A 91 2.22 10.43 5.00
N THR A 92 2.85 11.12 4.05
CA THR A 92 3.25 12.54 4.19
C THR A 92 2.48 13.49 3.28
N GLY A 93 1.66 12.96 2.38
CA GLY A 93 0.90 13.73 1.38
C GLY A 93 -0.41 14.33 1.90
N GLY A 94 -0.80 14.03 3.15
CA GLY A 94 -2.05 14.49 3.76
C GLY A 94 -3.27 13.69 3.33
N GLU A 95 -4.45 14.18 3.67
CA GLU A 95 -5.73 13.56 3.31
C GLU A 95 -6.13 13.91 1.88
N LEU A 96 -6.78 12.96 1.19
CA LEU A 96 -7.36 13.22 -0.14
C LEU A 96 -8.42 14.34 -0.07
N PHE A 97 -9.12 14.45 1.06
CA PHE A 97 -10.08 15.53 1.31
C PHE A 97 -9.45 16.91 1.15
N ASP A 98 -8.33 17.17 1.84
CA ASP A 98 -7.65 18.46 1.78
C ASP A 98 -7.21 18.77 0.35
N LYS A 99 -6.74 17.76 -0.37
CA LYS A 99 -6.34 17.92 -1.77
C LYS A 99 -7.51 18.27 -2.68
N ILE A 100 -8.69 17.67 -2.45
CA ILE A 100 -9.92 18.04 -3.18
C ILE A 100 -10.29 19.49 -2.92
N VAL A 101 -10.19 19.95 -1.66
CA VAL A 101 -10.48 21.35 -1.29
C VAL A 101 -9.54 22.31 -2.02
N ASP A 102 -8.25 21.99 -2.07
CA ASP A 102 -7.21 22.81 -2.70
C ASP A 102 -7.43 22.96 -4.21
N VAL A 103 -7.64 21.83 -4.91
CA VAL A 103 -7.75 21.83 -6.39
C VAL A 103 -9.19 22.03 -6.88
N LYS A 104 -10.18 21.93 -5.99
CA LYS A 104 -11.62 21.97 -6.22
C LYS A 104 -12.17 20.74 -6.96
N HIS A 105 -11.52 20.29 -8.01
CA HIS A 105 -11.83 19.05 -8.75
C HIS A 105 -10.61 18.58 -9.53
N PHE A 106 -10.54 17.30 -9.82
CA PHE A 106 -9.49 16.69 -10.62
C PHE A 106 -9.86 16.53 -12.09
N SER A 107 -8.85 16.37 -12.95
CA SER A 107 -9.04 15.87 -14.31
C SER A 107 -9.51 14.41 -14.28
N GLU A 108 -10.15 13.94 -15.37
CA GLU A 108 -10.56 12.53 -15.47
C GLU A 108 -9.39 11.56 -15.34
N SER A 109 -8.22 11.91 -15.86
CA SER A 109 -7.01 11.09 -15.78
C SER A 109 -6.56 10.91 -14.32
N VAL A 110 -6.52 11.99 -13.52
CA VAL A 110 -6.15 11.93 -12.11
C VAL A 110 -7.22 11.19 -11.29
N ALA A 111 -8.50 11.50 -11.51
CA ALA A 111 -9.62 10.82 -10.86
C ALA A 111 -9.63 9.32 -11.18
N CYS A 112 -9.35 8.94 -12.43
CA CYS A 112 -9.23 7.55 -12.87
C CYS A 112 -8.13 6.80 -12.10
N ASN A 113 -6.97 7.44 -11.95
CA ASN A 113 -5.85 6.87 -11.22
C ASN A 113 -6.17 6.64 -9.74
N ILE A 114 -6.76 7.64 -9.07
CA ILE A 114 -7.19 7.53 -7.67
C ILE A 114 -8.25 6.43 -7.51
N MET A 115 -9.27 6.43 -8.38
CA MET A 115 -10.37 5.46 -8.30
C MET A 115 -9.95 4.03 -8.60
N ARG A 116 -8.99 3.83 -9.52
CA ARG A 116 -8.44 2.49 -9.77
C ARG A 116 -7.80 1.92 -8.51
N GLN A 117 -6.97 2.71 -7.84
CA GLN A 117 -6.31 2.31 -6.59
C GLN A 117 -7.33 2.05 -5.45
N LEU A 118 -8.33 2.93 -5.32
CA LEU A 118 -9.39 2.76 -4.32
C LEU A 118 -10.20 1.49 -4.58
N LEU A 119 -10.69 1.29 -5.81
CA LEU A 119 -11.47 0.12 -6.16
C LEU A 119 -10.67 -1.18 -6.06
N SER A 120 -9.36 -1.14 -6.37
CA SER A 120 -8.44 -2.26 -6.16
C SER A 120 -8.38 -2.67 -4.68
N ALA A 121 -8.16 -1.69 -3.78
CA ALA A 121 -8.16 -1.95 -2.34
C ALA A 121 -9.49 -2.53 -1.84
N ILE A 122 -10.62 -2.02 -2.36
CA ILE A 122 -11.95 -2.48 -1.97
C ILE A 122 -12.27 -3.86 -2.56
N ALA A 123 -11.88 -4.15 -3.80
CA ALA A 123 -12.01 -5.49 -4.38
C ALA A 123 -11.28 -6.54 -3.53
N TYR A 124 -10.04 -6.23 -3.15
CA TYR A 124 -9.24 -7.07 -2.27
C TYR A 124 -9.88 -7.27 -0.88
N CYS A 125 -10.39 -6.21 -0.25
CA CYS A 125 -11.10 -6.32 1.03
C CYS A 125 -12.33 -7.22 0.90
N HIS A 126 -13.15 -7.02 -0.14
CA HIS A 126 -14.38 -7.78 -0.36
C HIS A 126 -14.11 -9.26 -0.65
N GLU A 127 -13.03 -9.58 -1.38
CA GLU A 127 -12.57 -10.96 -1.58
C GLU A 127 -12.19 -11.65 -0.25
N LYS A 128 -11.54 -10.90 0.65
CA LYS A 128 -11.23 -11.36 2.02
C LYS A 128 -12.46 -11.35 2.96
N GLY A 129 -13.62 -10.98 2.44
CA GLY A 129 -14.87 -10.89 3.22
C GLY A 129 -14.89 -9.69 4.17
N VAL A 130 -14.06 -8.67 3.98
CA VAL A 130 -14.00 -7.46 4.80
C VAL A 130 -14.77 -6.33 4.14
N ILE A 131 -15.67 -5.69 4.87
CA ILE A 131 -16.43 -4.51 4.46
C ILE A 131 -15.91 -3.31 5.25
N HIS A 132 -15.60 -2.19 4.58
CA HIS A 132 -15.01 -1.00 5.23
C HIS A 132 -16.04 -0.17 6.00
N ARG A 133 -17.20 0.12 5.41
CA ARG A 133 -18.38 0.83 5.96
C ARG A 133 -18.25 2.35 6.18
N ASP A 134 -17.05 2.93 6.16
CA ASP A 134 -16.85 4.38 6.31
C ASP A 134 -15.82 4.91 5.29
N LEU A 135 -16.03 4.57 4.02
CA LEU A 135 -15.21 5.13 2.93
C LEU A 135 -15.58 6.58 2.67
N LYS A 136 -14.57 7.44 2.77
CA LYS A 136 -14.66 8.89 2.53
C LYS A 136 -13.26 9.45 2.23
N PRO A 137 -13.12 10.63 1.60
CA PRO A 137 -11.82 11.22 1.26
C PRO A 137 -10.91 11.47 2.47
N GLU A 138 -11.46 11.66 3.67
CA GLU A 138 -10.72 11.81 4.93
C GLU A 138 -10.04 10.49 5.36
N ASN A 139 -10.59 9.34 4.96
CA ASN A 139 -10.05 8.01 5.22
C ASN A 139 -9.16 7.49 4.07
N ILE A 140 -8.72 8.38 3.19
CA ILE A 140 -7.79 8.10 2.09
C ILE A 140 -6.62 9.07 2.21
N LEU A 141 -5.42 8.55 2.50
CA LEU A 141 -4.20 9.34 2.56
C LEU A 141 -3.44 9.30 1.23
N ILE A 142 -2.74 10.39 0.94
CA ILE A 142 -1.74 10.45 -0.13
C ILE A 142 -0.41 10.01 0.47
N GLU A 143 0.26 9.06 -0.16
CA GLU A 143 1.45 8.40 0.39
C GLU A 143 2.61 9.38 0.57
N SER A 144 2.87 10.26 -0.41
CA SER A 144 3.99 11.19 -0.37
C SER A 144 3.61 12.58 -0.83
N SER A 145 4.12 13.60 -0.12
CA SER A 145 4.05 15.01 -0.53
C SER A 145 5.08 15.37 -1.61
N GLU A 146 6.09 14.52 -1.84
CA GLU A 146 7.21 14.76 -2.75
C GLU A 146 7.02 14.13 -4.12
N GLU A 147 5.79 13.75 -4.48
CA GLU A 147 5.52 13.18 -5.80
C GLU A 147 5.86 14.18 -6.91
N LYS A 148 6.87 13.82 -7.71
CA LYS A 148 7.36 14.65 -8.83
C LYS A 148 6.32 14.83 -9.93
N ASN A 149 5.35 13.92 -10.02
CA ASN A 149 4.25 13.99 -10.97
C ASN A 149 2.96 14.44 -10.27
N LYS A 150 2.55 15.68 -10.49
CA LYS A 150 1.32 16.25 -9.91
C LYS A 150 0.02 15.58 -10.38
N ASP A 151 0.10 14.76 -11.42
CA ASP A 151 -1.05 14.08 -12.03
C ASP A 151 -1.17 12.62 -11.58
N PHE A 152 -0.29 12.15 -10.70
CA PHE A 152 -0.29 10.78 -10.19
C PHE A 152 -0.10 10.79 -8.69
N PHE A 153 -1.10 10.31 -7.96
CA PHE A 153 -1.05 10.15 -6.50
C PHE A 153 -1.13 8.67 -6.15
N ASN A 154 -0.19 8.21 -5.33
CA ASN A 154 -0.33 6.95 -4.63
C ASN A 154 -1.20 7.16 -3.41
N ILE A 155 -2.25 6.36 -3.25
CA ILE A 155 -3.17 6.48 -2.12
C ILE A 155 -3.08 5.29 -1.18
N LYS A 156 -3.48 5.52 0.07
CA LYS A 156 -3.63 4.51 1.12
C LYS A 156 -5.00 4.65 1.79
N VAL A 157 -5.80 3.58 1.76
CA VAL A 157 -7.04 3.49 2.54
C VAL A 157 -6.68 3.23 3.99
N ILE A 158 -7.26 4.02 4.91
CA ILE A 158 -7.01 3.97 6.34
C ILE A 158 -8.31 3.76 7.12
N ASP A 159 -8.18 3.60 8.42
CA ASP A 159 -9.26 3.57 9.41
C ASP A 159 -10.24 2.40 9.25
N PHE A 160 -9.75 1.22 9.57
CA PHE A 160 -10.50 -0.05 9.59
C PHE A 160 -11.28 -0.26 10.90
N GLY A 161 -11.43 0.77 11.75
CA GLY A 161 -12.12 0.68 13.04
C GLY A 161 -13.63 0.41 12.93
N THR A 162 -14.23 0.72 11.79
CA THR A 162 -15.65 0.43 11.50
C THR A 162 -15.86 -0.83 10.69
N CYS A 163 -14.82 -1.50 10.25
CA CYS A 163 -14.91 -2.66 9.36
C CYS A 163 -15.66 -3.86 9.99
N GLU A 164 -16.26 -4.67 9.14
CA GLU A 164 -16.90 -5.91 9.54
C GLU A 164 -16.50 -7.07 8.63
N ILE A 165 -16.41 -8.26 9.20
CA ILE A 165 -16.24 -9.48 8.43
C ILE A 165 -17.63 -9.95 7.98
N LEU A 166 -17.81 -10.08 6.66
CA LEU A 166 -19.06 -10.54 6.07
C LEU A 166 -19.37 -11.96 6.56
N LYS A 167 -20.42 -12.08 7.39
CA LYS A 167 -21.01 -13.35 7.79
C LYS A 167 -22.24 -13.58 6.92
N LYS A 168 -22.78 -14.81 6.92
CA LYS A 168 -24.00 -15.18 6.15
C LYS A 168 -25.23 -14.29 6.42
N LYS A 169 -25.20 -13.44 7.46
CA LYS A 169 -26.31 -12.52 7.82
C LYS A 169 -26.00 -11.10 7.34
N LYS A 170 -27.03 -10.39 6.86
CA LYS A 170 -26.95 -8.96 6.54
C LYS A 170 -26.61 -8.15 7.77
N LEU A 171 -25.84 -7.08 7.58
CA LEU A 171 -25.51 -6.10 8.61
C LEU A 171 -26.69 -5.15 8.82
N THR A 172 -26.91 -4.71 10.07
CA THR A 172 -28.05 -3.86 10.44
C THR A 172 -27.64 -2.57 11.16
N GLU A 173 -26.38 -2.44 11.55
CA GLU A 173 -25.88 -1.24 12.22
C GLU A 173 -25.80 -0.07 11.25
N GLN A 174 -26.33 1.11 11.64
CA GLN A 174 -26.19 2.33 10.86
C GLN A 174 -24.83 2.98 11.19
N ILE A 175 -23.84 2.71 10.35
CA ILE A 175 -22.49 3.23 10.46
C ILE A 175 -22.13 3.94 9.15
N GLY A 176 -21.36 5.02 9.24
CA GLY A 176 -20.85 5.78 8.10
C GLY A 176 -21.11 7.27 8.24
N THR A 177 -20.52 8.03 7.34
CA THR A 177 -20.62 9.49 7.28
C THR A 177 -21.75 9.92 6.35
N SER A 178 -22.61 10.85 6.77
CA SER A 178 -23.92 11.18 6.17
C SER A 178 -23.93 11.35 4.65
N PHE A 179 -22.87 11.93 4.05
CA PHE A 179 -22.80 12.14 2.59
C PHE A 179 -22.47 10.88 1.78
N TYR A 180 -21.83 9.89 2.43
CA TYR A 180 -21.27 8.70 1.77
C TYR A 180 -22.06 7.43 2.07
N ILE A 181 -23.04 7.51 2.98
CA ILE A 181 -23.83 6.36 3.44
C ILE A 181 -24.74 5.83 2.34
N ALA A 182 -24.78 4.50 2.17
CA ALA A 182 -25.63 3.86 1.16
C ALA A 182 -27.11 3.78 1.60
N PRO A 183 -28.06 3.82 0.65
CA PRO A 183 -29.49 3.80 0.98
C PRO A 183 -29.95 2.55 1.73
N GLU A 184 -29.32 1.38 1.48
CA GLU A 184 -29.62 0.14 2.19
C GLU A 184 -29.11 0.13 3.65
N VAL A 185 -28.06 0.91 3.98
CA VAL A 185 -27.59 1.09 5.35
C VAL A 185 -28.64 1.83 6.18
N LEU A 186 -29.31 2.82 5.58
CA LEU A 186 -30.41 3.56 6.20
C LEU A 186 -31.67 2.70 6.38
N LYS A 187 -31.81 1.60 5.62
CA LYS A 187 -32.95 0.66 5.66
C LYS A 187 -32.69 -0.61 6.48
N ASN A 188 -31.60 -0.68 7.23
CA ASN A 188 -31.25 -1.80 8.11
C ASN A 188 -31.16 -3.16 7.40
N GLY A 189 -30.22 -3.32 6.48
CA GLY A 189 -29.97 -4.62 5.84
C GLY A 189 -29.03 -4.52 4.64
N TYR A 190 -27.73 -4.57 4.86
CA TYR A 190 -26.72 -4.30 3.83
C TYR A 190 -25.61 -5.34 3.80
N ASN A 191 -24.83 -5.29 2.76
CA ASN A 191 -23.64 -6.11 2.50
C ASN A 191 -22.50 -5.23 1.96
N GLU A 192 -21.47 -5.85 1.38
CA GLU A 192 -20.27 -5.19 0.82
C GLU A 192 -20.59 -4.13 -0.26
N LYS A 193 -21.74 -4.20 -0.90
CA LYS A 193 -22.14 -3.24 -1.93
C LYS A 193 -22.30 -1.80 -1.38
N CYS A 194 -22.41 -1.62 -0.06
CA CYS A 194 -22.43 -0.28 0.53
C CYS A 194 -21.13 0.50 0.29
N ASP A 195 -19.97 -0.17 0.28
CA ASP A 195 -18.68 0.46 -0.02
C ASP A 195 -18.63 1.00 -1.46
N LEU A 196 -19.29 0.31 -2.42
CA LEU A 196 -19.34 0.74 -3.82
C LEU A 196 -20.19 2.00 -4.01
N TRP A 197 -21.23 2.18 -3.20
CA TRP A 197 -21.96 3.44 -3.15
C TRP A 197 -21.04 4.59 -2.72
N SER A 198 -20.31 4.40 -1.62
CA SER A 198 -19.33 5.38 -1.14
C SER A 198 -18.25 5.70 -2.19
N CYS A 199 -17.75 4.69 -2.91
CA CYS A 199 -16.85 4.87 -4.06
C CYS A 199 -17.50 5.73 -5.17
N GLY A 200 -18.79 5.54 -5.45
CA GLY A 200 -19.55 6.36 -6.41
C GLY A 200 -19.67 7.81 -5.98
N VAL A 201 -19.91 8.06 -4.69
CA VAL A 201 -19.92 9.43 -4.13
C VAL A 201 -18.54 10.07 -4.24
N ILE A 202 -17.48 9.33 -3.89
CA ILE A 202 -16.09 9.81 -4.00
C ILE A 202 -15.76 10.16 -5.46
N LEU A 203 -16.06 9.28 -6.42
CA LEU A 203 -15.85 9.54 -7.86
C LEU A 203 -16.56 10.82 -8.30
N TYR A 204 -17.83 10.98 -7.90
CA TYR A 204 -18.60 12.18 -8.23
C TYR A 204 -17.90 13.44 -7.70
N ILE A 205 -17.46 13.44 -6.44
CA ILE A 205 -16.75 14.56 -5.81
C ILE A 205 -15.41 14.83 -6.50
N LEU A 206 -14.62 13.81 -6.82
CA LEU A 206 -13.34 13.97 -7.53
C LEU A 206 -13.52 14.71 -8.86
N LEU A 207 -14.61 14.42 -9.59
CA LEU A 207 -14.87 14.97 -10.91
C LEU A 207 -15.48 16.38 -10.88
N CYS A 208 -16.23 16.75 -9.84
CA CYS A 208 -16.93 18.04 -9.84
C CYS A 208 -16.77 18.89 -8.59
N GLY A 209 -16.09 18.38 -7.54
CA GLY A 209 -15.79 19.12 -6.31
C GLY A 209 -16.96 19.25 -5.32
N SER A 210 -18.10 18.61 -5.57
CA SER A 210 -19.28 18.70 -4.70
C SER A 210 -19.99 17.35 -4.58
N PRO A 211 -20.64 17.05 -3.45
CA PRO A 211 -21.33 15.78 -3.27
C PRO A 211 -22.58 15.66 -4.18
N PRO A 212 -22.94 14.44 -4.62
CA PRO A 212 -24.14 14.21 -5.45
C PRO A 212 -25.44 14.48 -4.68
N PHE A 213 -25.43 14.22 -3.37
CA PHE A 213 -26.59 14.40 -2.49
C PHE A 213 -26.28 15.52 -1.50
N TYR A 214 -26.99 16.62 -1.62
CA TYR A 214 -26.80 17.81 -0.77
C TYR A 214 -28.15 18.24 -0.17
N GLY A 215 -28.14 18.67 1.10
CA GLY A 215 -29.32 19.15 1.82
C GLY A 215 -28.97 20.12 2.94
N LYS A 216 -29.96 20.86 3.47
CA LYS A 216 -29.78 21.80 4.58
C LYS A 216 -29.52 21.08 5.91
N ASN A 217 -29.90 19.82 6.00
CA ASN A 217 -29.74 18.96 7.18
C ASN A 217 -29.66 17.49 6.74
N GLU A 218 -29.26 16.62 7.66
CA GLU A 218 -29.12 15.19 7.39
C GLU A 218 -30.39 14.53 6.87
N LYS A 219 -31.57 14.93 7.35
CA LYS A 219 -32.86 14.37 6.92
C LYS A 219 -33.10 14.61 5.41
N GLU A 220 -32.77 15.81 4.92
CA GLU A 220 -32.86 16.11 3.48
C GLU A 220 -31.85 15.33 2.67
N ILE A 221 -30.62 15.18 3.16
CA ILE A 221 -29.57 14.38 2.54
C ILE A 221 -30.02 12.94 2.43
N PHE A 222 -30.48 12.33 3.53
CA PHE A 222 -30.95 10.94 3.56
C PHE A 222 -32.15 10.70 2.67
N LYS A 223 -33.10 11.66 2.59
CA LYS A 223 -34.21 11.57 1.65
C LYS A 223 -33.71 11.48 0.21
N LYS A 224 -32.77 12.36 -0.20
CA LYS A 224 -32.20 12.33 -1.56
C LYS A 224 -31.42 11.06 -1.85
N ILE A 225 -30.71 10.53 -0.87
CA ILE A 225 -29.99 9.24 -0.96
C ILE A 225 -30.99 8.10 -1.18
N LEU A 226 -32.07 8.05 -0.39
CA LEU A 226 -33.12 7.02 -0.50
C LEU A 226 -33.85 7.08 -1.83
N ASP A 227 -34.09 8.28 -2.36
CA ASP A 227 -34.73 8.51 -3.66
C ASP A 227 -33.75 8.27 -4.83
N GLY A 228 -32.44 8.28 -4.58
CA GLY A 228 -31.40 8.18 -5.61
C GLY A 228 -31.34 9.39 -6.55
N ASN A 229 -31.90 10.53 -6.12
CA ASN A 229 -32.03 11.72 -6.95
C ASN A 229 -30.80 12.59 -6.90
N PHE A 230 -29.90 12.46 -7.88
CA PHE A 230 -28.78 13.36 -8.14
C PHE A 230 -28.76 13.77 -9.62
N THR A 231 -27.98 14.78 -9.97
CA THR A 231 -27.96 15.32 -11.32
C THR A 231 -26.55 15.74 -11.73
N PHE A 232 -26.26 15.71 -13.03
CA PHE A 232 -25.04 16.22 -13.65
C PHE A 232 -25.21 17.68 -14.14
N ARG A 233 -25.82 18.57 -13.30
CA ARG A 233 -26.17 19.96 -13.73
C ARG A 233 -25.01 20.95 -13.64
N HIS A 234 -23.99 20.70 -12.82
CA HIS A 234 -22.84 21.60 -12.71
C HIS A 234 -22.14 21.72 -14.08
N LYS A 235 -21.75 22.95 -14.50
CA LYS A 235 -21.14 23.21 -15.82
C LYS A 235 -19.93 22.32 -16.13
N ILE A 236 -19.20 21.86 -15.11
CA ILE A 236 -18.05 20.97 -15.28
C ILE A 236 -18.42 19.65 -15.94
N TRP A 237 -19.63 19.13 -15.69
CA TRP A 237 -20.12 17.88 -16.27
C TRP A 237 -20.26 17.92 -17.80
N ASN A 238 -20.29 19.11 -18.41
CA ASN A 238 -20.27 19.24 -19.87
C ASN A 238 -18.91 18.84 -20.47
N LYS A 239 -17.84 18.86 -19.65
CA LYS A 239 -16.47 18.49 -20.06
C LYS A 239 -16.13 17.06 -19.67
N ILE A 240 -16.92 16.41 -18.82
CA ILE A 240 -16.72 15.05 -18.35
C ILE A 240 -17.31 14.06 -19.36
N SER A 241 -16.55 12.99 -19.61
CA SER A 241 -16.93 11.94 -20.56
C SER A 241 -18.25 11.25 -20.21
N THR A 242 -18.88 10.65 -21.19
CA THR A 242 -20.08 9.81 -21.00
C THR A 242 -19.72 8.55 -20.19
N GLU A 243 -18.54 8.02 -20.39
CA GLU A 243 -18.04 6.83 -19.69
C GLU A 243 -17.92 7.09 -18.19
N ALA A 244 -17.34 8.23 -17.78
CA ALA A 244 -17.26 8.62 -16.37
C ALA A 244 -18.65 8.76 -15.75
N LYS A 245 -19.58 9.42 -16.43
CA LYS A 245 -20.99 9.55 -15.97
C LYS A 245 -21.66 8.20 -15.82
N ASN A 246 -21.45 7.29 -16.77
CA ASN A 246 -22.02 5.94 -16.73
C ASN A 246 -21.45 5.14 -15.56
N LEU A 247 -20.16 5.23 -15.23
CA LEU A 247 -19.57 4.58 -14.08
C LEU A 247 -20.18 5.12 -12.77
N VAL A 248 -20.34 6.46 -12.65
CA VAL A 248 -21.05 7.06 -11.49
C VAL A 248 -22.46 6.48 -11.36
N LEU A 249 -23.23 6.38 -12.45
CA LEU A 249 -24.58 5.81 -12.45
C LEU A 249 -24.61 4.32 -12.04
N LYS A 250 -23.63 3.54 -12.45
CA LYS A 250 -23.49 2.12 -12.07
C LYS A 250 -23.17 1.94 -10.58
N LEU A 251 -22.33 2.83 -10.01
CA LEU A 251 -21.96 2.81 -8.59
C LEU A 251 -23.07 3.36 -7.70
N LEU A 252 -23.79 4.42 -8.12
CA LEU A 252 -24.87 5.04 -7.37
C LEU A 252 -26.27 4.42 -7.67
N GLN A 253 -26.31 3.10 -7.89
CA GLN A 253 -27.56 2.36 -7.97
C GLN A 253 -28.18 2.19 -6.58
N VAL A 254 -29.43 2.66 -6.39
CA VAL A 254 -30.16 2.56 -5.12
C VAL A 254 -30.35 1.08 -4.72
N ASN A 255 -30.66 0.23 -5.70
CA ASN A 255 -30.78 -1.20 -5.46
C ASN A 255 -29.37 -1.84 -5.44
N PRO A 256 -28.89 -2.37 -4.28
CA PRO A 256 -27.57 -2.96 -4.17
C PRO A 256 -27.36 -4.19 -5.06
N THR A 257 -28.41 -4.91 -5.44
CA THR A 257 -28.29 -6.07 -6.34
C THR A 257 -28.01 -5.68 -7.79
N LYS A 258 -28.36 -4.43 -8.18
CA LYS A 258 -28.07 -3.86 -9.51
C LYS A 258 -26.77 -3.05 -9.52
N ARG A 259 -26.23 -2.74 -8.33
CA ARG A 259 -24.97 -2.01 -8.20
C ARG A 259 -23.80 -2.94 -8.54
N ILE A 260 -22.90 -2.46 -9.38
CA ILE A 260 -21.71 -3.22 -9.78
C ILE A 260 -20.84 -3.54 -8.56
N SER A 261 -20.04 -4.61 -8.64
CA SER A 261 -18.98 -4.96 -7.70
C SER A 261 -17.73 -4.12 -7.95
N ALA A 262 -16.76 -4.19 -7.04
CA ALA A 262 -15.49 -3.51 -7.22
C ALA A 262 -14.73 -4.07 -8.43
N GLN A 263 -14.77 -5.40 -8.63
CA GLN A 263 -14.14 -6.06 -9.77
C GLN A 263 -14.79 -5.63 -11.10
N GLU A 264 -16.12 -5.66 -11.20
CA GLU A 264 -16.83 -5.19 -12.38
C GLU A 264 -16.58 -3.69 -12.67
N ALA A 265 -16.38 -2.89 -11.61
CA ALA A 265 -16.05 -1.47 -11.77
C ALA A 265 -14.64 -1.27 -12.34
N LEU A 266 -13.65 -2.05 -11.92
CA LEU A 266 -12.28 -2.01 -12.46
C LEU A 266 -12.21 -2.38 -13.95
N GLU A 267 -13.11 -3.22 -14.42
CA GLU A 267 -13.23 -3.61 -15.83
C GLU A 267 -14.00 -2.61 -16.69
N ASP A 268 -14.52 -1.52 -16.09
CA ASP A 268 -15.32 -0.52 -16.83
C ASP A 268 -14.50 0.18 -17.93
N VAL A 269 -15.18 0.47 -19.03
CA VAL A 269 -14.59 1.12 -20.22
C VAL A 269 -13.92 2.45 -19.89
N TRP A 270 -14.37 3.16 -18.86
CA TRP A 270 -13.77 4.40 -18.42
C TRP A 270 -12.30 4.22 -18.01
N PHE A 271 -11.97 3.15 -17.29
CA PHE A 271 -10.58 2.82 -16.95
C PHE A 271 -9.76 2.45 -18.18
N GLN A 272 -10.31 1.63 -19.07
CA GLN A 272 -9.59 1.20 -20.30
C GLN A 272 -9.17 2.38 -21.15
N LYS A 273 -10.05 3.38 -21.34
CA LYS A 273 -9.76 4.59 -22.13
C LYS A 273 -8.72 5.51 -21.48
N ASN A 274 -8.77 5.68 -20.17
CA ASN A 274 -7.88 6.62 -19.47
C ASN A 274 -6.50 6.01 -19.15
N LEU A 275 -6.39 4.69 -18.97
CA LEU A 275 -5.13 4.01 -18.68
C LEU A 275 -4.27 3.75 -19.92
N SER A 276 -4.89 3.63 -21.10
CA SER A 276 -4.15 3.46 -22.37
C SER A 276 -3.24 4.64 -22.72
N ILE A 277 -3.52 5.82 -22.12
CA ILE A 277 -2.77 7.06 -22.38
C ILE A 277 -1.49 7.15 -21.52
N ASN A 278 -1.41 6.44 -20.38
CA ASN A 278 -0.33 6.56 -19.39
C ASN A 278 0.25 5.20 -19.04
N ASN A 279 0.87 4.48 -19.98
CA ASN A 279 1.56 3.23 -19.65
C ASN A 279 2.94 3.57 -19.02
N PRO A 280 3.13 3.45 -17.68
CA PRO A 280 4.37 3.88 -17.03
C PRO A 280 5.60 3.06 -17.47
N LEU A 281 5.38 1.90 -18.10
CA LEU A 281 6.44 0.98 -18.49
C LEU A 281 7.03 1.26 -19.87
N GLU A 282 6.33 1.95 -20.78
CA GLU A 282 6.84 2.16 -22.14
C GLU A 282 8.19 2.89 -22.19
N ASN A 283 8.47 3.72 -21.17
CA ASN A 283 9.74 4.45 -21.06
C ASN A 283 10.75 3.81 -20.08
N SER A 284 10.36 2.77 -19.32
CA SER A 284 11.20 2.21 -18.25
C SER A 284 11.86 0.88 -18.59
N HIS A 285 11.42 0.18 -19.65
CA HIS A 285 11.95 -1.16 -20.01
C HIS A 285 13.45 -1.18 -20.32
N ASN A 286 14.02 -0.07 -20.80
CA ASN A 286 15.47 0.07 -21.02
C ASN A 286 16.24 0.62 -19.82
N SER A 287 15.55 0.90 -18.69
CA SER A 287 16.22 1.39 -17.50
C SER A 287 17.03 0.27 -16.83
N ASN A 288 18.19 0.62 -16.27
CA ASN A 288 19.00 -0.33 -15.50
C ASN A 288 18.23 -0.92 -14.32
N ASN A 289 17.24 -0.21 -13.79
CA ASN A 289 16.40 -0.64 -12.68
C ASN A 289 15.45 -1.77 -13.09
N TYR A 290 14.86 -1.70 -14.29
CA TYR A 290 14.01 -2.79 -14.80
C TYR A 290 14.84 -4.06 -15.10
N LYS A 291 16.04 -3.91 -15.65
CA LYS A 291 16.96 -5.05 -15.85
C LYS A 291 17.35 -5.69 -14.51
N LEU A 292 17.59 -4.87 -13.49
CA LEU A 292 17.90 -5.35 -12.14
C LEU A 292 16.69 -6.07 -11.50
N PHE A 293 15.48 -5.51 -11.65
CA PHE A 293 14.24 -6.16 -11.23
C PHE A 293 14.08 -7.54 -11.84
N ILE A 294 14.20 -7.65 -13.16
CA ILE A 294 14.11 -8.94 -13.87
C ILE A 294 15.14 -9.95 -13.33
N LYS A 295 16.40 -9.50 -13.13
CA LYS A 295 17.45 -10.34 -12.53
C LYS A 295 17.04 -10.82 -11.14
N ASN A 296 16.64 -9.90 -10.26
CA ASN A 296 16.31 -10.22 -8.86
C ASN A 296 15.15 -11.23 -8.75
N ILE A 297 14.07 -11.00 -9.52
CA ILE A 297 12.87 -11.85 -9.44
C ILE A 297 13.09 -13.23 -10.04
N THR A 298 13.88 -13.32 -11.11
CA THR A 298 14.18 -14.60 -11.77
C THR A 298 15.24 -15.42 -11.04
N GLU A 299 16.14 -14.77 -10.31
CA GLU A 299 17.17 -15.44 -9.49
C GLU A 299 16.68 -15.73 -8.05
N PHE A 300 15.47 -15.29 -7.68
CA PHE A 300 14.95 -15.44 -6.34
C PHE A 300 14.77 -16.92 -5.93
N CYS A 301 15.32 -17.26 -4.77
CA CYS A 301 15.15 -18.55 -4.13
C CYS A 301 15.27 -18.37 -2.61
N ALA A 302 14.18 -18.58 -1.89
CA ALA A 302 14.13 -18.58 -0.44
C ALA A 302 13.32 -19.80 0.00
N GLU A 303 14.02 -20.92 0.18
CA GLU A 303 13.40 -22.23 0.40
C GLU A 303 12.89 -22.38 1.86
N GLN A 304 13.54 -21.70 2.81
CA GLN A 304 13.23 -21.85 4.22
C GLN A 304 12.28 -20.74 4.70
N LYS A 305 11.30 -21.09 5.53
CA LYS A 305 10.33 -20.12 6.08
C LYS A 305 11.00 -19.01 6.91
N LEU A 306 12.09 -19.32 7.61
CA LEU A 306 12.84 -18.30 8.35
C LEU A 306 13.55 -17.32 7.41
N GLN A 307 14.07 -17.78 6.25
CA GLN A 307 14.60 -16.88 5.21
C GLN A 307 13.53 -15.91 4.72
N GLN A 308 12.34 -16.40 4.40
CA GLN A 308 11.21 -15.59 3.93
C GLN A 308 10.79 -14.55 4.98
N ALA A 309 10.64 -14.96 6.25
CA ALA A 309 10.30 -14.05 7.35
C ALA A 309 11.39 -13.00 7.60
N THR A 310 12.66 -13.39 7.50
CA THR A 310 13.80 -12.47 7.63
C THR A 310 13.82 -11.47 6.49
N LEU A 311 13.63 -11.91 5.26
CA LEU A 311 13.55 -11.01 4.10
C LEU A 311 12.39 -10.03 4.23
N ALA A 312 11.20 -10.49 4.65
CA ALA A 312 10.08 -9.62 4.93
C ALA A 312 10.44 -8.54 5.98
N PHE A 313 11.06 -8.96 7.09
CA PHE A 313 11.54 -8.03 8.12
C PHE A 313 12.54 -7.02 7.56
N LEU A 314 13.50 -7.46 6.75
CA LEU A 314 14.53 -6.60 6.18
C LEU A 314 13.96 -5.62 5.14
N VAL A 315 13.05 -6.08 4.28
CA VAL A 315 12.35 -5.22 3.30
C VAL A 315 11.58 -4.12 4.02
N HIS A 316 10.79 -4.46 5.05
CA HIS A 316 10.00 -3.49 5.79
C HIS A 316 10.80 -2.48 6.61
N ASN A 317 12.01 -2.84 7.04
CA ASN A 317 12.81 -2.00 7.92
C ASN A 317 13.98 -1.29 7.23
N PHE A 318 14.49 -1.81 6.12
CA PHE A 318 15.75 -1.33 5.54
C PHE A 318 15.72 -1.13 4.03
N ALA A 319 14.64 -1.52 3.33
CA ALA A 319 14.55 -1.28 1.89
C ALA A 319 14.49 0.23 1.58
N PRO A 320 15.25 0.71 0.59
CA PRO A 320 15.18 2.10 0.15
C PRO A 320 13.78 2.43 -0.40
N LYS A 321 13.24 3.59 0.01
CA LYS A 321 11.90 4.02 -0.42
C LYS A 321 11.78 4.14 -1.93
N GLU A 322 12.81 4.71 -2.57
CA GLU A 322 12.85 4.89 -4.02
C GLU A 322 12.75 3.56 -4.77
N GLU A 323 13.40 2.50 -4.26
CA GLU A 323 13.34 1.16 -4.84
C GLU A 323 11.95 0.54 -4.65
N LEU A 324 11.34 0.71 -3.47
CA LEU A 324 9.98 0.26 -3.21
C LEU A 324 8.95 0.96 -4.10
N ASP A 325 9.07 2.26 -4.31
CA ASP A 325 8.19 3.06 -5.18
C ASP A 325 8.29 2.61 -6.65
N GLU A 326 9.49 2.27 -7.11
CA GLU A 326 9.68 1.72 -8.46
C GLU A 326 9.08 0.31 -8.60
N LEU A 327 9.32 -0.57 -7.63
CA LEU A 327 8.73 -1.92 -7.62
C LEU A 327 7.21 -1.88 -7.57
N LYS A 328 6.64 -0.95 -6.82
CA LYS A 328 5.20 -0.71 -6.76
C LYS A 328 4.62 -0.32 -8.13
N LYS A 329 5.31 0.54 -8.89
CA LYS A 329 4.91 0.88 -10.26
C LYS A 329 4.94 -0.32 -11.19
N ILE A 330 5.96 -1.18 -11.06
CA ILE A 330 6.06 -2.41 -11.85
C ILE A 330 4.92 -3.37 -11.48
N PHE A 331 4.62 -3.54 -10.19
CA PHE A 331 3.51 -4.36 -9.73
C PHE A 331 2.18 -3.92 -10.36
N PHE A 332 1.84 -2.62 -10.27
CA PHE A 332 0.62 -2.08 -10.88
C PHE A 332 0.56 -2.19 -12.40
N ALA A 333 1.72 -2.21 -13.05
CA ALA A 333 1.77 -2.40 -14.49
C ALA A 333 1.55 -3.87 -14.89
N PHE A 334 1.89 -4.81 -14.02
CA PHE A 334 1.63 -6.24 -14.18
C PHE A 334 0.19 -6.60 -13.82
N ASP A 335 -0.34 -6.02 -12.76
CA ASP A 335 -1.72 -6.15 -12.30
C ASP A 335 -2.67 -5.46 -13.29
N LYS A 336 -3.09 -6.18 -14.32
CA LYS A 336 -3.93 -5.63 -15.40
C LYS A 336 -5.39 -5.51 -15.01
N ASN A 337 -5.89 -6.49 -14.25
CA ASN A 337 -7.26 -6.50 -13.76
C ASN A 337 -7.45 -5.57 -12.55
N GLY A 338 -6.34 -5.12 -11.91
CA GLY A 338 -6.35 -4.19 -10.79
C GLY A 338 -6.85 -4.79 -9.47
N ASP A 339 -6.76 -6.13 -9.28
CA ASP A 339 -7.24 -6.81 -8.07
C ASP A 339 -6.23 -6.82 -6.91
N GLY A 340 -5.03 -6.23 -7.12
CA GLY A 340 -4.00 -6.08 -6.10
C GLY A 340 -3.16 -7.32 -5.85
N LYS A 341 -3.23 -8.32 -6.71
CA LYS A 341 -2.41 -9.52 -6.75
C LYS A 341 -2.07 -9.87 -8.20
N LEU A 342 -1.07 -10.71 -8.42
CA LEU A 342 -0.68 -11.12 -9.76
C LEU A 342 -1.06 -12.58 -9.98
N SER A 343 -1.90 -12.84 -10.96
CA SER A 343 -2.13 -14.20 -11.48
C SER A 343 -0.90 -14.69 -12.25
N LYS A 344 -0.80 -16.02 -12.46
CA LYS A 344 0.25 -16.61 -13.29
C LYS A 344 0.33 -15.95 -14.67
N GLU A 345 -0.83 -15.70 -15.29
CA GLU A 345 -0.95 -15.09 -16.61
C GLU A 345 -0.46 -13.66 -16.64
N GLU A 346 -0.83 -12.84 -15.65
CA GLU A 346 -0.40 -11.45 -15.51
C GLU A 346 1.09 -11.35 -15.26
N PHE A 347 1.61 -12.17 -14.36
CA PHE A 347 3.02 -12.21 -14.04
C PHE A 347 3.87 -12.60 -15.26
N VAL A 348 3.49 -13.67 -15.96
CA VAL A 348 4.19 -14.10 -17.18
C VAL A 348 4.11 -13.05 -18.28
N LYS A 349 2.92 -12.50 -18.55
CA LYS A 349 2.76 -11.41 -19.52
C LYS A 349 3.59 -10.19 -19.15
N GLY A 350 3.61 -9.80 -17.87
CA GLY A 350 4.40 -8.68 -17.38
C GLY A 350 5.89 -8.86 -17.62
N LEU A 351 6.43 -10.06 -17.36
CA LEU A 351 7.84 -10.40 -17.60
C LEU A 351 8.19 -10.46 -19.09
N THR A 352 7.26 -10.91 -19.91
CA THR A 352 7.51 -11.22 -21.34
C THR A 352 7.14 -10.08 -22.28
N ASN A 353 6.31 -9.12 -21.84
CA ASN A 353 5.98 -7.92 -22.63
C ASN A 353 7.28 -7.15 -22.94
N ASN A 354 7.62 -7.08 -24.21
CA ASN A 354 8.81 -6.42 -24.76
C ASN A 354 10.17 -7.13 -24.56
N ASN A 355 10.20 -8.37 -24.08
CA ASN A 355 11.44 -9.14 -24.00
C ASN A 355 11.29 -10.49 -24.71
N THR A 356 11.57 -10.51 -26.02
CA THR A 356 11.49 -11.71 -26.86
C THR A 356 12.38 -12.85 -26.35
N ASN A 357 13.45 -12.52 -25.64
CA ASN A 357 14.41 -13.47 -25.11
C ASN A 357 13.88 -14.18 -23.85
N LEU A 358 13.20 -13.46 -22.96
CA LEU A 358 12.50 -14.06 -21.81
C LEU A 358 11.35 -14.97 -22.26
N ASN A 359 10.65 -14.60 -23.33
CA ASN A 359 9.65 -15.46 -23.94
C ASN A 359 10.19 -16.85 -24.32
N THR A 360 11.45 -16.93 -24.76
CA THR A 360 12.06 -18.21 -25.16
C THR A 360 12.42 -19.09 -23.96
N ILE A 361 12.85 -18.46 -22.84
CA ILE A 361 13.18 -19.16 -21.59
C ILE A 361 11.92 -19.62 -20.84
N LEU A 362 10.90 -18.77 -20.81
CA LEU A 362 9.64 -19.02 -20.10
C LEU A 362 8.64 -19.87 -20.91
N LYS A 363 8.98 -20.31 -22.12
CA LYS A 363 8.13 -21.22 -22.93
C LYS A 363 7.98 -22.60 -22.33
N SER A 364 8.82 -23.05 -21.41
CA SER A 364 8.60 -24.30 -20.69
C SER A 364 7.79 -24.06 -19.40
N ASP A 365 6.62 -24.66 -19.30
CA ASP A 365 5.76 -24.57 -18.10
C ASP A 365 6.51 -24.91 -16.81
N SER A 366 7.43 -25.86 -16.86
CA SER A 366 8.25 -26.27 -15.71
C SER A 366 9.17 -25.15 -15.18
N SER A 367 9.60 -24.22 -16.03
CA SER A 367 10.45 -23.08 -15.59
C SER A 367 9.61 -22.00 -14.88
N ILE A 368 8.39 -21.76 -15.38
CA ILE A 368 7.45 -20.81 -14.78
C ILE A 368 6.93 -21.32 -13.45
N GLU A 369 6.54 -22.61 -13.40
CA GLU A 369 6.06 -23.23 -12.16
C GLU A 369 7.12 -23.23 -11.06
N GLY A 370 8.38 -23.50 -11.43
CA GLY A 370 9.49 -23.41 -10.47
C GLY A 370 9.71 -21.99 -9.95
N LEU A 371 9.58 -20.98 -10.80
CA LEU A 371 9.70 -19.58 -10.41
C LEU A 371 8.55 -19.14 -9.50
N LEU A 372 7.30 -19.43 -9.88
CA LEU A 372 6.12 -19.11 -9.10
C LEU A 372 6.16 -19.78 -7.73
N LYS A 373 6.52 -21.06 -7.66
CA LYS A 373 6.67 -21.79 -6.39
C LYS A 373 7.67 -21.16 -5.43
N ASN A 374 8.69 -20.49 -5.93
CA ASN A 374 9.67 -19.79 -5.09
C ASN A 374 9.13 -18.47 -4.57
N ILE A 375 8.24 -17.81 -5.29
CA ILE A 375 7.68 -16.50 -4.97
C ILE A 375 6.40 -16.63 -4.15
N ASP A 376 5.44 -17.44 -4.59
CA ASP A 376 4.18 -17.76 -3.91
C ASP A 376 4.46 -18.59 -2.65
N SER A 377 4.70 -17.90 -1.55
CA SER A 377 5.19 -18.49 -0.30
C SER A 377 4.08 -19.13 0.54
N ASP A 378 2.84 -18.70 0.35
CA ASP A 378 1.64 -19.22 1.03
C ASP A 378 0.88 -20.25 0.18
N ASN A 379 1.32 -20.46 -1.08
CA ASN A 379 0.75 -21.40 -2.06
C ASN A 379 -0.74 -21.12 -2.35
N ASN A 380 -1.12 -19.85 -2.41
CA ASN A 380 -2.49 -19.45 -2.73
C ASN A 380 -2.78 -19.36 -4.24
N GLY A 381 -1.76 -19.57 -5.09
CA GLY A 381 -1.83 -19.54 -6.56
C GLY A 381 -1.72 -18.14 -7.17
N TYR A 382 -1.43 -17.13 -6.38
CA TYR A 382 -1.22 -15.75 -6.80
C TYR A 382 0.08 -15.23 -6.17
N ILE A 383 0.62 -14.14 -6.71
CA ILE A 383 1.72 -13.42 -6.09
C ILE A 383 1.14 -12.17 -5.42
N GLY A 384 1.15 -12.13 -4.10
CA GLY A 384 0.78 -10.98 -3.29
C GLY A 384 1.80 -9.83 -3.41
N PHE A 385 1.41 -8.63 -2.96
CA PHE A 385 2.29 -7.47 -3.07
C PHE A 385 3.57 -7.63 -2.25
N GLU A 386 3.47 -8.14 -1.01
CA GLU A 386 4.63 -8.39 -0.15
C GLU A 386 5.58 -9.45 -0.75
N GLU A 387 5.03 -10.54 -1.28
CA GLU A 387 5.80 -11.60 -1.95
C GLU A 387 6.54 -11.06 -3.18
N PHE A 388 5.85 -10.25 -3.99
CA PHE A 388 6.46 -9.56 -5.12
C PHE A 388 7.61 -8.65 -4.70
N LEU A 389 7.46 -7.85 -3.64
CA LEU A 389 8.51 -6.99 -3.12
C LEU A 389 9.72 -7.81 -2.65
N ILE A 390 9.49 -8.85 -1.84
CA ILE A 390 10.55 -9.72 -1.32
C ILE A 390 11.32 -10.39 -2.45
N ALA A 391 10.63 -10.87 -3.48
CA ALA A 391 11.28 -11.50 -4.62
C ALA A 391 12.08 -10.53 -5.49
N SER A 392 11.62 -9.28 -5.62
CA SER A 392 12.12 -8.29 -6.58
C SER A 392 13.21 -7.38 -6.05
N ILE A 393 13.26 -7.13 -4.73
CA ILE A 393 14.22 -6.23 -4.08
C ILE A 393 15.67 -6.66 -4.32
N ASN A 394 16.60 -5.71 -4.34
CA ASN A 394 18.03 -6.01 -4.38
C ASN A 394 18.52 -6.56 -3.03
N LYS A 395 18.69 -7.90 -2.97
CA LYS A 395 19.11 -8.61 -1.74
C LYS A 395 20.51 -8.18 -1.28
N GLU A 396 21.42 -7.84 -2.18
CA GLU A 396 22.78 -7.41 -1.82
C GLU A 396 22.78 -6.12 -1.01
N LYS A 397 21.79 -5.24 -1.23
CA LYS A 397 21.65 -3.98 -0.46
C LYS A 397 21.06 -4.19 0.93
N ILE A 398 20.19 -5.17 1.14
CA ILE A 398 19.50 -5.39 2.40
C ILE A 398 20.13 -6.47 3.28
N LEU A 399 20.80 -7.48 2.68
CA LEU A 399 21.50 -8.56 3.40
C LEU A 399 22.93 -8.15 3.81
N THR A 400 23.05 -7.00 4.46
CA THR A 400 24.31 -6.53 5.01
C THR A 400 24.54 -7.15 6.39
N GLU A 401 25.80 -7.33 6.79
CA GLU A 401 26.20 -7.81 8.12
C GLU A 401 25.47 -7.07 9.25
N LYS A 402 25.39 -5.73 9.13
CA LYS A 402 24.68 -4.87 10.07
C LYS A 402 23.21 -5.22 10.17
N ASN A 403 22.51 -5.35 9.04
CA ASN A 403 21.08 -5.61 8.99
C ASN A 403 20.74 -7.02 9.48
N LEU A 404 21.60 -8.00 9.15
CA LEU A 404 21.46 -9.38 9.62
C LEU A 404 21.64 -9.48 11.14
N LYS A 405 22.64 -8.81 11.72
CA LYS A 405 22.79 -8.73 13.18
C LYS A 405 21.58 -8.09 13.86
N LEU A 406 21.03 -7.04 13.25
CA LEU A 406 19.84 -6.39 13.77
C LEU A 406 18.61 -7.31 13.71
N ALA A 407 18.41 -8.04 12.62
CA ALA A 407 17.32 -9.01 12.48
C ALA A 407 17.47 -10.15 13.52
N PHE A 408 18.66 -10.69 13.65
CA PHE A 408 18.96 -11.73 14.63
C PHE A 408 18.64 -11.28 16.06
N ASN A 409 19.11 -10.08 16.46
CA ASN A 409 18.84 -9.52 17.79
C ASN A 409 17.36 -9.24 18.07
N VAL A 410 16.54 -9.05 17.04
CA VAL A 410 15.07 -8.94 17.18
C VAL A 410 14.43 -10.32 17.34
N PHE A 411 15.01 -11.34 16.75
CA PHE A 411 14.51 -12.71 16.81
C PHE A 411 14.95 -13.43 18.08
N ASP A 412 16.20 -13.25 18.52
CA ASP A 412 16.72 -13.66 19.82
C ASP A 412 16.19 -12.72 20.92
N ARG A 413 15.00 -13.03 21.46
CA ARG A 413 14.24 -12.17 22.38
C ARG A 413 14.82 -12.12 23.77
N ASP A 414 15.26 -13.27 24.27
CA ASP A 414 15.82 -13.44 25.60
C ASP A 414 17.32 -13.13 25.66
N LYS A 415 17.90 -12.81 24.47
CA LYS A 415 19.33 -12.54 24.30
C LYS A 415 20.23 -13.69 24.75
N SER A 416 19.77 -14.89 24.51
CA SER A 416 20.53 -16.12 24.82
C SER A 416 21.72 -16.34 23.88
N GLY A 417 21.74 -15.64 22.75
CA GLY A 417 22.74 -15.81 21.68
C GLY A 417 22.35 -16.82 20.62
N GLY A 418 21.13 -17.41 20.71
CA GLY A 418 20.57 -18.34 19.75
C GLY A 418 19.06 -18.17 19.59
N ILE A 419 18.51 -18.42 18.40
CA ILE A 419 17.06 -18.41 18.16
C ILE A 419 16.51 -19.79 18.55
N SER A 420 15.75 -19.84 19.63
CA SER A 420 15.09 -21.03 20.13
C SER A 420 13.82 -21.37 19.34
N GLN A 421 13.30 -22.58 19.54
CA GLN A 421 12.03 -23.01 18.96
C GLN A 421 10.84 -22.12 19.34
N ASN A 422 10.80 -21.60 20.57
CA ASN A 422 9.74 -20.70 21.01
C ASN A 422 9.80 -19.35 20.31
N GLU A 423 11.00 -18.84 20.07
CA GLU A 423 11.23 -17.61 19.31
C GLU A 423 10.90 -17.81 17.83
N LEU A 424 11.27 -18.97 17.25
CA LEU A 424 10.88 -19.32 15.88
C LEU A 424 9.35 -19.38 15.72
N LYS A 425 8.62 -19.98 16.64
CA LYS A 425 7.15 -19.97 16.69
C LYS A 425 6.60 -18.55 16.73
N TYR A 426 7.20 -17.69 17.55
CA TYR A 426 6.82 -16.30 17.65
C TYR A 426 7.08 -15.52 16.34
N ILE A 427 8.23 -15.71 15.70
CA ILE A 427 8.62 -15.05 14.45
C ILE A 427 7.65 -15.41 13.32
N LEU A 428 7.36 -16.69 13.15
CA LEU A 428 6.54 -17.23 12.07
C LEU A 428 5.03 -17.12 12.35
N GLY A 429 4.64 -16.92 13.61
CA GLY A 429 3.26 -16.85 14.09
C GLY A 429 2.64 -18.23 14.31
N GLU A 430 2.23 -18.53 15.53
CA GLU A 430 1.62 -19.82 15.88
C GLU A 430 0.35 -20.13 15.07
N HIS A 431 -0.37 -19.12 14.63
CA HIS A 431 -1.62 -19.26 13.88
C HIS A 431 -1.44 -19.46 12.37
N ASN A 432 -0.28 -19.10 11.83
CA ASN A 432 0.01 -19.24 10.39
C ASN A 432 0.55 -20.63 10.03
N VAL A 433 1.00 -21.37 11.01
CA VAL A 433 1.49 -22.74 10.80
C VAL A 433 0.74 -23.63 11.80
N ASN A 434 -0.35 -24.28 11.36
CA ASN A 434 -0.96 -25.43 12.06
C ASN A 434 0.05 -26.58 12.13
N ALA A 435 1.30 -26.26 12.43
CA ALA A 435 2.40 -27.19 12.47
C ALA A 435 2.38 -27.90 13.81
N LYS A 436 2.32 -29.24 13.77
CA LYS A 436 2.57 -30.09 14.92
C LYS A 436 3.97 -29.80 15.44
N GLU A 437 4.19 -29.95 16.74
CA GLU A 437 5.46 -29.65 17.43
C GLU A 437 6.72 -30.15 16.71
N HIS A 438 6.65 -31.38 16.14
CA HIS A 438 7.75 -31.97 15.38
C HIS A 438 8.17 -31.23 14.11
N LEU A 439 7.28 -30.37 13.54
CA LEU A 439 7.63 -29.58 12.35
C LEU A 439 8.49 -28.38 12.70
N TRP A 440 8.27 -27.77 13.86
CA TRP A 440 9.11 -26.70 14.37
C TRP A 440 10.53 -27.18 14.65
N GLN A 441 10.64 -28.35 15.25
CA GLN A 441 11.93 -28.99 15.49
C GLN A 441 12.66 -29.28 14.17
N LYS A 442 11.97 -29.82 13.17
CA LYS A 442 12.56 -30.03 11.82
C LYS A 442 13.03 -28.74 11.15
N MET A 443 12.34 -27.61 11.37
CA MET A 443 12.79 -26.32 10.82
C MET A 443 14.10 -25.87 11.45
N ILE A 444 14.31 -26.11 12.75
CA ILE A 444 15.59 -25.85 13.43
C ILE A 444 16.65 -26.80 12.91
N GLU A 445 16.39 -28.12 12.91
CA GLU A 445 17.33 -29.15 12.45
C GLU A 445 17.88 -28.91 11.03
N GLN A 446 17.14 -28.20 10.18
CA GLN A 446 17.61 -27.83 8.84
C GLN A 446 18.68 -26.72 8.85
N ILE A 447 18.75 -25.93 9.90
CA ILE A 447 19.62 -24.75 10.01
C ILE A 447 20.71 -24.99 11.07
N ASP A 448 20.36 -25.66 12.15
CA ASP A 448 21.22 -26.02 13.26
C ASP A 448 22.27 -27.06 12.83
N LEU A 449 23.47 -26.59 12.60
CA LEU A 449 24.59 -27.42 12.12
C LEU A 449 25.35 -28.08 13.27
N ASN A 450 25.38 -27.45 14.45
CA ASN A 450 26.07 -27.92 15.66
C ASN A 450 25.19 -28.83 16.52
N GLN A 451 23.88 -28.92 16.19
CA GLN A 451 22.88 -29.77 16.88
C GLN A 451 22.67 -29.42 18.35
N ASP A 452 22.78 -28.12 18.72
CA ASP A 452 22.53 -27.65 20.09
C ASP A 452 21.03 -27.30 20.34
N GLY A 453 20.18 -27.40 19.32
CA GLY A 453 18.75 -27.17 19.41
C GLY A 453 18.33 -25.71 19.29
N GLN A 454 19.26 -24.81 18.94
CA GLN A 454 19.04 -23.39 18.68
C GLN A 454 19.69 -22.99 17.35
N ILE A 455 19.38 -21.82 16.84
CA ILE A 455 20.02 -21.27 15.66
C ILE A 455 20.95 -20.15 16.12
N SER A 456 22.26 -20.39 16.10
CA SER A 456 23.29 -19.38 16.38
C SER A 456 23.33 -18.29 15.32
N TYR A 457 24.00 -17.16 15.60
CA TYR A 457 24.16 -16.09 14.62
C TYR A 457 24.92 -16.57 13.37
N GLU A 458 25.93 -17.39 13.51
CA GLU A 458 26.71 -17.93 12.41
C GLU A 458 25.87 -18.81 11.47
N GLU A 459 25.00 -19.65 12.01
CA GLU A 459 24.08 -20.48 11.26
C GLU A 459 22.99 -19.65 10.57
N PHE A 460 22.41 -18.69 11.30
CA PHE A 460 21.46 -17.72 10.73
C PHE A 460 22.10 -16.91 9.60
N HIS A 461 23.30 -16.39 9.78
CA HIS A 461 24.02 -15.63 8.76
C HIS A 461 24.28 -16.49 7.52
N LYS A 462 24.79 -17.71 7.70
CA LYS A 462 25.03 -18.66 6.60
C LYS A 462 23.74 -18.95 5.83
N MET A 463 22.65 -19.28 6.53
CA MET A 463 21.34 -19.51 5.95
C MET A 463 20.87 -18.29 5.10
N MET A 464 21.06 -17.07 5.58
CA MET A 464 20.65 -15.87 4.86
C MET A 464 21.54 -15.55 3.66
N MET A 465 22.85 -15.81 3.75
CA MET A 465 23.77 -15.64 2.62
C MET A 465 23.52 -16.67 1.51
N ASP A 466 22.96 -17.82 1.82
CA ASP A 466 22.56 -18.81 0.82
C ASP A 466 21.46 -18.28 -0.10
N VAL A 467 20.64 -17.31 0.32
CA VAL A 467 19.67 -16.62 -0.55
C VAL A 467 20.37 -15.90 -1.72
N ILE A 468 21.58 -15.36 -1.49
CA ILE A 468 22.37 -14.72 -2.54
C ILE A 468 23.15 -15.79 -3.36
N ASN A 469 23.67 -16.82 -2.68
CA ASN A 469 24.57 -17.82 -3.25
C ASN A 469 23.84 -18.92 -4.02
N ASN A 470 22.65 -19.34 -3.53
CA ASN A 470 21.80 -20.36 -4.18
C ASN A 470 20.89 -19.74 -5.25
N LYS A 471 21.45 -18.85 -6.06
CA LYS A 471 20.76 -18.35 -7.25
C LYS A 471 20.27 -19.53 -8.07
N ASN A 472 19.07 -19.45 -8.58
CA ASN A 472 18.50 -20.46 -9.47
C ASN A 472 19.47 -20.66 -10.65
N LYS A 473 20.47 -21.55 -10.47
CA LYS A 473 21.66 -21.70 -11.33
C LYS A 473 21.29 -21.94 -12.79
N ARG A 474 20.17 -22.64 -13.00
CA ARG A 474 19.68 -22.99 -14.35
C ARG A 474 19.14 -21.76 -15.07
N PHE A 475 18.34 -20.94 -14.39
CA PHE A 475 17.75 -19.73 -14.94
C PHE A 475 18.80 -18.62 -15.08
N SER A 476 19.70 -18.48 -14.11
CA SER A 476 20.80 -17.53 -14.11
C SER A 476 21.78 -17.75 -15.27
N MET A 477 22.11 -19.01 -15.63
CA MET A 477 22.97 -19.30 -16.78
C MET A 477 22.29 -18.93 -18.11
N GLN A 478 21.01 -19.24 -18.27
CA GLN A 478 20.26 -18.90 -19.48
C GLN A 478 20.08 -17.38 -19.61
N LEU A 479 19.78 -16.69 -18.51
CA LEU A 479 19.62 -15.24 -18.48
C LEU A 479 20.94 -14.51 -18.76
N LYS A 480 22.07 -14.95 -18.18
CA LYS A 480 23.41 -14.38 -18.48
C LYS A 480 23.78 -14.51 -19.95
N LYS A 481 23.49 -15.65 -20.55
CA LYS A 481 23.75 -15.87 -21.97
C LYS A 481 22.95 -14.91 -22.86
N LEU A 482 21.73 -14.59 -22.48
CA LEU A 482 20.85 -13.67 -23.20
C LEU A 482 21.21 -12.19 -23.01
N LEU A 483 21.53 -11.78 -21.77
CA LEU A 483 21.97 -10.40 -21.49
C LEU A 483 23.29 -10.08 -22.20
N LEU A 484 24.16 -11.07 -22.38
CA LEU A 484 25.41 -10.92 -23.17
C LEU A 484 25.13 -10.84 -24.68
N MET A 485 24.06 -11.48 -25.18
CA MET A 485 23.65 -11.37 -26.58
C MET A 485 23.03 -9.98 -26.88
N ASP A 486 22.23 -9.41 -25.97
CA ASP A 486 21.68 -8.06 -26.12
C ASP A 486 22.78 -7.00 -26.11
N ALA A 487 23.78 -7.13 -25.24
CA ALA A 487 24.92 -6.20 -25.20
C ALA A 487 25.75 -6.21 -26.51
N ASN A 488 25.91 -7.37 -27.12
CA ASN A 488 26.61 -7.49 -28.41
C ASN A 488 25.78 -6.93 -29.59
N THR A 489 24.45 -7.06 -29.56
CA THR A 489 23.56 -6.47 -30.58
C THR A 489 23.44 -4.94 -30.46
N GLU A 490 23.54 -4.36 -29.26
CA GLU A 490 23.64 -2.90 -29.08
C GLU A 490 25.01 -2.37 -29.55
N MET A 491 26.09 -3.13 -29.35
CA MET A 491 27.42 -2.77 -29.82
C MET A 491 27.50 -2.78 -31.35
N ASP A 492 26.91 -3.76 -32.01
CA ASP A 492 26.82 -3.81 -33.47
C ASP A 492 25.95 -2.71 -34.07
N ARG A 493 24.87 -2.29 -33.39
CA ARG A 493 24.05 -1.14 -33.82
C ARG A 493 24.75 0.19 -33.61
N SER A 494 25.60 0.35 -32.60
CA SER A 494 26.41 1.56 -32.40
C SER A 494 27.51 1.71 -33.43
N ILE A 495 28.06 0.61 -33.94
CA ILE A 495 29.08 0.62 -35.00
C ILE A 495 28.49 0.92 -36.39
N LEU A 496 27.24 0.50 -36.64
CA LEU A 496 26.53 0.80 -37.88
C LEU A 496 25.89 2.21 -37.93
N GLY A 497 25.77 2.89 -36.78
CA GLY A 497 25.16 4.24 -36.65
C GLY A 497 26.09 5.42 -36.90
N THR A 498 27.41 5.21 -37.04
CA THR A 498 28.42 6.32 -37.11
C THR A 498 28.78 6.78 -38.54
N ASN A 499 28.06 6.32 -39.58
CA ASN A 499 28.23 6.83 -40.93
C ASN A 499 26.96 7.41 -41.53
N LYS A 500 26.53 8.57 -41.04
CA LYS A 500 25.79 9.61 -41.78
C LYS A 500 25.27 10.66 -40.79
N GLN A 501 25.95 11.81 -40.76
CA GLN A 501 25.32 13.13 -40.82
C GLN A 501 26.39 14.23 -40.55
N ASN A 502 26.82 14.79 -41.67
CA ASN A 502 27.41 16.10 -41.68
C ASN A 502 26.34 17.19 -41.73
N ALA A 503 26.59 18.24 -40.98
CA ALA A 503 26.22 19.64 -41.21
C ALA A 503 24.74 20.03 -41.19
N THR A 504 24.37 20.78 -40.15
CA THR A 504 23.92 22.18 -40.39
C THR A 504 23.92 22.94 -39.05
N VAL A 505 24.65 24.03 -39.09
CA VAL A 505 24.71 25.14 -38.12
C VAL A 505 23.48 25.99 -38.25
N PHE A 506 22.79 26.39 -37.18
CA PHE A 506 22.13 27.69 -37.09
C PHE A 506 21.95 28.19 -35.66
N GLU A 507 22.51 29.28 -35.43
CA GLU A 507 22.46 30.44 -34.57
C GLU A 507 21.41 30.57 -33.48
N SER A 508 21.92 31.04 -32.38
CA SER A 508 21.34 31.66 -31.19
C SER A 508 20.65 33.02 -31.48
N ARG A 509 19.56 33.35 -30.76
CA ARG A 509 19.29 34.70 -30.23
C ARG A 509 18.10 34.73 -29.23
N PRO A 510 17.84 35.86 -28.45
CA PRO A 510 18.01 35.83 -27.01
C PRO A 510 16.69 36.16 -26.23
N LYS A 511 16.82 36.08 -24.88
CA LYS A 511 15.85 36.42 -23.85
C LYS A 511 15.25 37.82 -23.96
N LYS A 512 13.94 37.97 -23.63
CA LYS A 512 13.39 39.22 -23.08
C LYS A 512 12.57 38.95 -21.83
N ASN A 513 13.00 39.63 -20.78
CA ASN A 513 12.30 39.83 -19.51
C ASN A 513 11.06 40.70 -19.71
N ILE A 514 9.98 40.38 -19.01
CA ILE A 514 8.99 41.37 -18.59
C ILE A 514 8.64 41.08 -17.13
N LEU A 515 9.05 42.02 -16.30
CA LEU A 515 8.58 42.27 -14.95
C LEU A 515 7.39 43.25 -15.01
N GLU A 516 6.64 43.26 -13.91
CA GLU A 516 5.57 44.20 -13.51
C GLU A 516 4.18 43.57 -13.61
N SER A 517 3.37 43.52 -12.62
CA SER A 517 3.05 44.13 -11.36
C SER A 517 1.61 43.70 -11.02
N ASN A 518 1.35 43.37 -9.80
CA ASN A 518 0.17 43.92 -9.09
C ASN A 518 0.11 43.32 -7.67
N ASN A 519 0.51 44.18 -6.74
CA ASN A 519 -0.02 44.20 -5.37
C ASN A 519 -1.48 44.64 -5.46
N ASP A 520 -2.34 43.83 -4.82
CA ASP A 520 -3.50 44.28 -4.02
C ASP A 520 -4.29 43.02 -3.63
N LEU A 521 -4.34 42.76 -2.34
CA LEU A 521 -5.37 42.12 -1.53
C LEU A 521 -4.78 41.51 -0.26
N LEU A 522 -4.29 42.39 0.60
CA LEU A 522 -4.11 42.13 2.03
C LEU A 522 -5.18 42.95 2.75
N ASN A 523 -6.22 42.25 3.22
CA ASN A 523 -6.99 42.58 4.42
C ASN A 523 -8.18 41.63 4.54
N PHE A 524 -7.96 40.51 5.18
CA PHE A 524 -8.99 39.81 5.94
C PHE A 524 -8.31 38.96 7.04
N ASP A 525 -8.78 39.17 8.24
CA ASP A 525 -8.74 38.31 9.43
C ASP A 525 -7.51 38.24 10.32
N LYS A 526 -7.41 39.25 11.20
CA LYS A 526 -6.63 39.15 12.43
C LYS A 526 -7.37 38.43 13.59
N ASN A 527 -8.66 38.14 13.46
CA ASN A 527 -9.45 37.52 14.54
C ASN A 527 -9.43 36.00 14.56
N ASP A 528 -9.20 35.35 13.41
CA ASP A 528 -9.13 33.87 13.35
C ASP A 528 -7.78 33.32 13.82
N LYS A 529 -6.69 34.07 13.62
CA LYS A 529 -5.37 33.67 14.15
C LYS A 529 -5.31 33.60 15.68
N LYS A 530 -6.04 34.43 16.37
CA LYS A 530 -6.09 34.40 17.87
C LYS A 530 -6.85 33.17 18.39
N LYS A 531 -7.90 32.77 17.72
CA LYS A 531 -8.65 31.53 18.07
C LYS A 531 -7.89 30.24 17.72
N GLU A 532 -7.08 30.26 16.67
CA GLU A 532 -6.17 29.14 16.36
C GLU A 532 -5.00 29.04 17.33
N GLU A 533 -4.43 30.16 17.79
CA GLU A 533 -3.37 30.14 18.80
C GLU A 533 -3.89 29.71 20.18
N GLU A 534 -5.09 30.11 20.58
CA GLU A 534 -5.71 29.61 21.81
C GLU A 534 -6.04 28.12 21.73
N LYS A 535 -6.53 27.62 20.60
CA LYS A 535 -6.72 26.17 20.38
C LYS A 535 -5.40 25.40 20.41
N LYS A 536 -4.35 25.90 19.76
CA LYS A 536 -3.02 25.28 19.80
C LYS A 536 -2.39 25.27 21.20
N ASN A 537 -2.66 26.29 22.02
CA ASN A 537 -2.18 26.35 23.41
C ASN A 537 -2.94 25.39 24.34
N ILE A 538 -4.24 25.18 24.13
CA ILE A 538 -5.02 24.17 24.86
C ILE A 538 -4.59 22.75 24.45
N GLU A 539 -4.40 22.49 23.17
CA GLU A 539 -3.89 21.21 22.66
C GLU A 539 -2.45 20.91 23.13
N ASN A 540 -1.58 21.93 23.22
CA ASN A 540 -0.22 21.76 23.76
C ASN A 540 -0.22 21.43 25.25
N ASN A 541 -1.12 22.01 26.04
CA ASN A 541 -1.22 21.71 27.47
C ASN A 541 -1.80 20.33 27.76
N GLU A 542 -2.74 19.85 26.94
CA GLU A 542 -3.22 18.48 27.00
C GLU A 542 -2.16 17.47 26.51
N ASN A 543 -1.36 17.83 25.50
CA ASN A 543 -0.23 17.04 25.03
C ASN A 543 0.87 16.90 26.09
N ILE A 544 1.13 17.94 26.90
CA ILE A 544 2.07 17.91 28.03
C ILE A 544 1.55 17.03 29.17
N ALA A 545 0.24 16.97 29.39
CA ALA A 545 -0.37 16.10 30.40
C ALA A 545 -0.21 14.61 30.00
N ILE A 546 -0.45 14.28 28.73
CA ILE A 546 -0.21 12.92 28.21
C ILE A 546 1.28 12.55 28.27
N TYR A 547 2.19 13.51 28.03
CA TYR A 547 3.62 13.30 28.15
C TYR A 547 4.06 12.96 29.60
N LYS A 548 3.33 13.49 30.60
CA LYS A 548 3.56 13.18 32.03
C LYS A 548 2.94 11.85 32.45
N ASP A 549 1.82 11.46 31.85
CA ASP A 549 1.18 10.16 32.12
C ASP A 549 1.83 8.98 31.37
N ILE A 550 2.64 9.29 30.38
CA ILE A 550 3.38 8.33 29.53
C ILE A 550 4.82 8.12 30.05
N LYS A 551 5.37 9.02 30.88
CA LYS A 551 6.62 8.85 31.61
C LYS A 551 6.37 8.22 33.00
#